data_1c11fcaaff92b534fba29ab04e7f88bc
#
_entry.id   1c11fcaaff92b534fba29ab04e7f88bc
#
_cell.length_a   1.000
_cell.length_b   1.000
_cell.length_c   1.000
_cell.angle_alpha   90.00
_cell.angle_beta   90.00
_cell.angle_gamma   90.00
#
_symmetry.space_group_name_H-M   'P 1'
#
loop_
_entity.id
_entity.type
_entity.pdbx_description
1 polymer ?
#
loop_
_entity_poly.entity_id
_entity_poly.type
_entity_poly.pdbx_seq_one_letter_code
_entity_poly.pdbx_strand_id
1 'polypeptide(L)'
;MDKRIVRHFPIQIKRLNEKAVIPTHGSEAAAGYDLYACLDYPIFMKPHETVKIGTGLAMDIPNNCWGGIYPRSGLATKMGLRPANCVGVIDPDYRGEIIVAIHNDSNDSQVINPGDRIAQFILMEKFLCEWEEVEELNETERGDGGFGSTGK
;
A
#
# COMPACT_ATOMS: atom_id res chain seq x y z
N MET A 1 -31.93 -11.64 -0.92
CA MET A 1 -30.56 -11.27 -1.36
C MET A 1 -30.19 -9.97 -0.71
N ASP A 2 -29.32 -10.05 0.27
CA ASP A 2 -28.82 -8.87 1.01
C ASP A 2 -27.89 -8.10 0.07
N LYS A 3 -28.39 -7.02 -0.51
CA LYS A 3 -27.56 -6.08 -1.30
C LYS A 3 -26.70 -5.29 -0.28
N ARG A 4 -25.58 -5.86 0.11
CA ARG A 4 -24.57 -5.13 0.88
C ARG A 4 -24.21 -3.86 0.11
N ILE A 5 -24.46 -2.72 0.73
CA ILE A 5 -24.21 -1.42 0.13
C ILE A 5 -22.69 -1.24 0.07
N VAL A 6 -22.10 -1.42 -1.12
CA VAL A 6 -20.73 -1.00 -1.38
C VAL A 6 -20.74 0.52 -1.54
N ARG A 7 -20.00 1.23 -0.70
CA ARG A 7 -19.83 2.67 -0.81
C ARG A 7 -18.80 2.98 -1.90
N HIS A 8 -19.17 3.82 -2.84
CA HIS A 8 -18.27 4.30 -3.88
C HIS A 8 -17.80 5.72 -3.54
N PHE A 9 -16.49 5.93 -3.57
CA PHE A 9 -15.87 7.24 -3.37
C PHE A 9 -15.22 7.69 -4.69
N PRO A 10 -15.57 8.87 -5.22
CA PRO A 10 -14.87 9.41 -6.38
C PRO A 10 -13.45 9.81 -5.98
N ILE A 11 -12.46 9.29 -6.69
CA ILE A 11 -11.06 9.68 -6.56
C ILE A 11 -10.62 10.30 -7.87
N GLN A 12 -10.21 11.56 -7.82
CA GLN A 12 -9.60 12.19 -8.98
C GLN A 12 -8.18 11.69 -9.12
N ILE A 13 -7.81 11.26 -10.31
CA ILE A 13 -6.49 10.73 -10.61
C ILE A 13 -5.90 11.45 -11.82
N LYS A 14 -4.64 11.83 -11.71
CA LYS A 14 -3.88 12.50 -12.76
C LYS A 14 -2.74 11.62 -13.23
N ARG A 15 -2.63 11.40 -14.53
CA ARG A 15 -1.40 10.85 -15.12
C ARG A 15 -0.35 11.96 -15.21
N LEU A 16 0.80 11.70 -14.61
CA LEU A 16 2.00 12.54 -14.70
C LEU A 16 2.90 12.10 -15.87
N ASN A 17 2.65 10.88 -16.37
CA ASN A 17 3.35 10.27 -17.50
C ASN A 17 2.31 9.56 -18.38
N GLU A 18 2.46 9.66 -19.70
CA GLU A 18 1.56 9.02 -20.67
C GLU A 18 1.52 7.48 -20.57
N LYS A 19 2.65 6.86 -20.11
CA LYS A 19 2.78 5.41 -19.87
C LYS A 19 2.13 4.94 -18.57
N ALA A 20 1.68 5.88 -17.71
CA ALA A 20 1.05 5.52 -16.45
C ALA A 20 -0.25 4.75 -16.67
N VAL A 21 -0.45 3.68 -15.90
CA VAL A 21 -1.64 2.83 -15.96
C VAL A 21 -2.56 3.18 -14.80
N ILE A 22 -3.83 3.49 -15.09
CA ILE A 22 -4.84 3.70 -14.05
C ILE A 22 -5.00 2.38 -13.27
N PRO A 23 -5.05 2.43 -11.92
CA PRO A 23 -5.15 1.23 -11.09
C PRO A 23 -6.37 0.37 -11.45
N THR A 24 -6.19 -0.95 -11.47
CA THR A 24 -7.25 -1.90 -11.85
C THR A 24 -7.50 -2.92 -10.76
N HIS A 25 -8.73 -3.42 -10.70
CA HIS A 25 -9.06 -4.58 -9.87
C HIS A 25 -8.56 -5.89 -10.48
N GLY A 26 -8.09 -6.81 -9.67
CA GLY A 26 -7.81 -8.19 -10.10
C GLY A 26 -9.08 -9.02 -10.33
N SER A 27 -10.19 -8.67 -9.64
CA SER A 27 -11.53 -9.23 -9.80
C SER A 27 -12.54 -8.20 -9.33
N GLU A 28 -13.84 -8.37 -9.69
CA GLU A 28 -14.92 -7.46 -9.28
C GLU A 28 -15.04 -7.28 -7.76
N ALA A 29 -14.74 -8.32 -6.99
CA ALA A 29 -14.80 -8.30 -5.53
C ALA A 29 -13.44 -8.01 -4.86
N ALA A 30 -12.38 -7.69 -5.62
CA ALA A 30 -11.08 -7.39 -5.04
C ALA A 30 -11.14 -6.09 -4.21
N ALA A 31 -10.54 -6.12 -3.01
CA ALA A 31 -10.47 -4.95 -2.14
C ALA A 31 -9.43 -3.92 -2.62
N GLY A 32 -8.40 -4.39 -3.31
CA GLY A 32 -7.27 -3.56 -3.75
C GLY A 32 -7.25 -3.33 -5.25
N TYR A 33 -6.64 -2.22 -5.63
CA TYR A 33 -6.37 -1.82 -7.01
C TYR A 33 -4.88 -2.00 -7.29
N ASP A 34 -4.54 -2.76 -8.32
CA ASP A 34 -3.14 -2.96 -8.72
C ASP A 34 -2.48 -1.65 -9.15
N LEU A 35 -1.29 -1.39 -8.64
CA LEU A 35 -0.40 -0.29 -9.04
C LEU A 35 0.70 -0.84 -9.94
N TYR A 36 0.98 -0.12 -11.01
CA TYR A 36 1.88 -0.53 -12.09
C TYR A 36 3.16 0.28 -12.09
N ALA A 37 4.28 -0.37 -12.37
CA ALA A 37 5.57 0.30 -12.56
C ALA A 37 5.55 1.15 -13.83
N CYS A 38 5.68 2.47 -13.68
CA CYS A 38 5.79 3.42 -14.78
C CYS A 38 7.27 3.65 -15.10
N LEU A 39 7.83 2.77 -15.89
CA LEU A 39 9.26 2.73 -16.22
C LEU A 39 9.48 2.81 -17.73
N ASP A 40 10.65 3.32 -18.14
CA ASP A 40 11.11 3.25 -19.53
C ASP A 40 11.89 1.97 -19.83
N TYR A 41 12.60 1.45 -18.81
CA TYR A 41 13.47 0.27 -18.91
C TYR A 41 13.31 -0.59 -17.67
N PRO A 42 13.62 -1.91 -17.76
CA PRO A 42 13.65 -2.80 -16.60
C PRO A 42 14.61 -2.29 -15.51
N ILE A 43 14.23 -2.46 -14.26
CA ILE A 43 15.08 -2.22 -13.09
C ILE A 43 15.58 -3.56 -12.57
N PHE A 44 16.90 -3.69 -12.44
CA PHE A 44 17.57 -4.84 -11.83
C PHE A 44 17.86 -4.51 -10.38
N MET A 45 17.29 -5.27 -9.48
CA MET A 45 17.44 -5.11 -8.02
C MET A 45 18.38 -6.18 -7.49
N LYS A 46 19.43 -5.78 -6.81
CA LYS A 46 20.31 -6.70 -6.09
C LYS A 46 19.59 -7.28 -4.86
N PRO A 47 20.11 -8.40 -4.31
CA PRO A 47 19.68 -8.87 -2.99
C PRO A 47 19.71 -7.74 -1.96
N HIS A 48 18.65 -7.65 -1.14
CA HIS A 48 18.50 -6.69 -0.05
C HIS A 48 18.54 -5.20 -0.46
N GLU A 49 18.37 -4.92 -1.74
CA GLU A 49 18.29 -3.55 -2.26
C GLU A 49 16.87 -3.00 -2.16
N THR A 50 16.76 -1.69 -1.91
CA THR A 50 15.50 -0.94 -1.98
C THR A 50 15.56 0.06 -3.13
N VAL A 51 14.57 0.01 -4.03
CA VAL A 51 14.45 0.92 -5.17
C VAL A 51 13.10 1.62 -5.15
N LYS A 52 13.09 2.93 -5.37
CA LYS A 52 11.86 3.72 -5.53
C LYS A 52 11.36 3.61 -6.96
N ILE A 53 10.12 3.16 -7.13
CA ILE A 53 9.49 2.96 -8.43
C ILE A 53 8.26 3.85 -8.53
N GLY A 54 8.25 4.76 -9.50
CA GLY A 54 7.13 5.63 -9.78
C GLY A 54 5.99 4.87 -10.45
N THR A 55 4.76 5.29 -10.17
CA THR A 55 3.56 4.82 -10.88
C THR A 55 3.13 5.76 -11.99
N GLY A 56 3.74 6.95 -12.08
CA GLY A 56 3.33 8.03 -12.98
C GLY A 56 1.96 8.63 -12.66
N LEU A 57 1.46 8.43 -11.44
CA LEU A 57 0.12 8.82 -11.01
C LEU A 57 0.16 9.74 -9.79
N ALA A 58 -0.72 10.73 -9.76
CA ALA A 58 -1.07 11.50 -8.57
C ALA A 58 -2.59 11.39 -8.32
N MET A 59 -3.01 11.43 -7.05
CA MET A 59 -4.41 11.23 -6.66
C MET A 59 -4.88 12.34 -5.72
N ASP A 60 -6.18 12.66 -5.81
CA ASP A 60 -6.90 13.47 -4.84
C ASP A 60 -7.78 12.55 -4.00
N ILE A 61 -7.28 12.16 -2.83
CA ILE A 61 -7.98 11.27 -1.91
C ILE A 61 -8.94 12.11 -1.04
N PRO A 62 -10.20 11.68 -0.82
CA PRO A 62 -11.14 12.40 0.03
C PRO A 62 -10.61 12.61 1.46
N ASN A 63 -10.88 13.78 2.06
CA ASN A 63 -10.34 14.19 3.37
C ASN A 63 -10.66 13.24 4.53
N ASN A 64 -11.73 12.46 4.42
CA ASN A 64 -12.12 11.44 5.41
C ASN A 64 -11.51 10.06 5.13
N CYS A 65 -10.60 9.97 4.15
CA CYS A 65 -9.93 8.73 3.76
C CYS A 65 -8.41 8.92 3.71
N TRP A 66 -7.70 7.82 3.52
CA TRP A 66 -6.29 7.75 3.18
C TRP A 66 -6.03 6.55 2.26
N GLY A 67 -4.94 6.58 1.52
CA GLY A 67 -4.55 5.49 0.63
C GLY A 67 -3.53 4.57 1.28
N GLY A 68 -3.84 3.29 1.43
CA GLY A 68 -2.89 2.28 1.88
C GLY A 68 -2.21 1.61 0.69
N ILE A 69 -0.87 1.54 0.71
CA ILE A 69 -0.07 0.82 -0.29
C ILE A 69 0.41 -0.49 0.32
N TYR A 70 -0.15 -1.57 -0.17
CA TYR A 70 0.06 -2.92 0.34
C TYR A 70 0.89 -3.77 -0.63
N PRO A 71 1.62 -4.78 -0.10
CA PRO A 71 2.28 -5.75 -0.96
C PRO A 71 1.26 -6.60 -1.73
N ARG A 72 1.70 -7.13 -2.87
CA ARG A 72 0.98 -8.19 -3.59
C ARG A 72 1.50 -9.54 -3.14
N SER A 73 0.59 -10.44 -2.74
CA SER A 73 0.95 -11.74 -2.15
C SER A 73 1.91 -12.54 -3.05
N GLY A 74 1.61 -12.64 -4.35
CA GLY A 74 2.44 -13.39 -5.28
C GLY A 74 3.85 -12.81 -5.44
N LEU A 75 3.97 -11.48 -5.45
CA LEU A 75 5.26 -10.82 -5.58
C LEU A 75 6.10 -11.03 -4.30
N ALA A 76 5.48 -10.84 -3.14
CA ALA A 76 6.16 -10.99 -1.84
C ALA A 76 6.56 -12.45 -1.55
N THR A 77 5.67 -13.42 -1.81
CA THR A 77 5.92 -14.82 -1.41
C THR A 77 6.78 -15.59 -2.41
N LYS A 78 6.73 -15.26 -3.71
CA LYS A 78 7.47 -16.00 -4.75
C LYS A 78 8.81 -15.35 -5.11
N MET A 79 8.88 -14.01 -5.08
CA MET A 79 10.05 -13.25 -5.50
C MET A 79 10.73 -12.50 -4.35
N GLY A 80 10.15 -12.48 -3.17
CA GLY A 80 10.67 -11.72 -2.03
C GLY A 80 10.60 -10.20 -2.25
N LEU A 81 9.74 -9.70 -3.14
CA LEU A 81 9.60 -8.27 -3.42
C LEU A 81 8.38 -7.70 -2.73
N ARG A 82 8.58 -6.69 -1.90
CA ARG A 82 7.52 -5.99 -1.18
C ARG A 82 7.81 -4.51 -1.02
N PRO A 83 6.80 -3.66 -0.74
CA PRO A 83 7.07 -2.31 -0.29
C PRO A 83 7.93 -2.31 0.99
N ALA A 84 8.94 -1.45 1.04
CA ALA A 84 9.84 -1.34 2.19
C ALA A 84 9.12 -0.83 3.44
N ASN A 85 8.19 0.09 3.28
CA ASN A 85 7.34 0.65 4.33
C ASN A 85 5.97 -0.07 4.40
N CYS A 86 5.96 -1.36 4.65
CA CYS A 86 4.75 -2.16 4.66
C CYS A 86 3.82 -1.84 5.87
N VAL A 87 2.93 -0.90 5.80
CA VAL A 87 2.12 -0.31 4.73
C VAL A 87 2.64 1.09 4.36
N GLY A 88 2.60 1.46 3.07
CA GLY A 88 2.77 2.85 2.64
C GLY A 88 1.49 3.64 2.92
N VAL A 89 1.62 4.87 3.39
CA VAL A 89 0.49 5.76 3.70
C VAL A 89 0.51 6.94 2.74
N ILE A 90 -0.62 7.14 2.04
CA ILE A 90 -0.85 8.29 1.18
C ILE A 90 -1.92 9.15 1.84
N ASP A 91 -1.52 10.31 2.32
CA ASP A 91 -2.39 11.27 2.97
C ASP A 91 -3.35 11.95 1.97
N PRO A 92 -4.54 12.41 2.41
CA PRO A 92 -5.52 13.03 1.53
C PRO A 92 -5.03 14.35 0.92
N ASP A 93 -4.08 15.03 1.52
CA ASP A 93 -3.48 16.28 1.04
C ASP A 93 -2.21 16.07 0.20
N TYR A 94 -1.75 14.84 0.02
CA TYR A 94 -0.61 14.54 -0.84
C TYR A 94 -0.99 14.66 -2.32
N ARG A 95 -0.26 15.47 -3.08
CA ARG A 95 -0.47 15.72 -4.52
C ARG A 95 0.72 15.32 -5.39
N GLY A 96 1.73 14.72 -4.78
CA GLY A 96 2.90 14.20 -5.49
C GLY A 96 2.61 12.87 -6.18
N GLU A 97 3.60 12.38 -6.91
CA GLU A 97 3.56 11.06 -7.54
C GLU A 97 3.47 9.96 -6.48
N ILE A 98 2.59 8.97 -6.71
CA ILE A 98 2.56 7.74 -5.93
C ILE A 98 3.78 6.91 -6.30
N ILE A 99 4.75 6.87 -5.40
CA ILE A 99 6.00 6.12 -5.54
C ILE A 99 5.99 4.94 -4.57
N VAL A 100 6.33 3.77 -5.06
CA VAL A 100 6.47 2.55 -4.24
C VAL A 100 7.94 2.24 -4.08
N ALA A 101 8.44 2.28 -2.84
CA ALA A 101 9.78 1.82 -2.51
C ALA A 101 9.75 0.29 -2.36
N ILE A 102 10.21 -0.43 -3.38
CA ILE A 102 10.26 -1.90 -3.37
C ILE A 102 11.57 -2.35 -2.75
N HIS A 103 11.49 -3.29 -1.80
CA HIS A 103 12.62 -3.98 -1.20
C HIS A 103 12.68 -5.42 -1.70
N ASN A 104 13.90 -5.89 -2.01
CA ASN A 104 14.18 -7.28 -2.36
C ASN A 104 14.67 -8.02 -1.11
N ASP A 105 13.78 -8.80 -0.46
CA ASP A 105 14.12 -9.61 0.71
C ASP A 105 14.86 -10.92 0.34
N SER A 106 14.94 -11.25 -0.95
CA SER A 106 15.57 -12.51 -1.41
C SER A 106 17.09 -12.40 -1.53
N ASN A 107 17.74 -13.55 -1.60
CA ASN A 107 19.19 -13.66 -1.85
C ASN A 107 19.54 -13.62 -3.35
N ASP A 108 18.54 -13.52 -4.22
CA ASP A 108 18.71 -13.48 -5.67
C ASP A 108 18.44 -12.07 -6.22
N SER A 109 19.09 -11.74 -7.34
CA SER A 109 18.74 -10.53 -8.08
C SER A 109 17.36 -10.67 -8.70
N GLN A 110 16.56 -9.62 -8.60
CA GLN A 110 15.19 -9.55 -9.13
C GLN A 110 15.10 -8.49 -10.22
N VAL A 111 14.09 -8.60 -11.09
CA VAL A 111 13.84 -7.65 -12.17
C VAL A 111 12.41 -7.15 -12.06
N ILE A 112 12.22 -5.85 -12.20
CA ILE A 112 10.91 -5.21 -12.38
C ILE A 112 10.88 -4.59 -13.77
N ASN A 113 9.92 -5.03 -14.59
CA ASN A 113 9.73 -4.53 -15.94
C ASN A 113 8.74 -3.37 -15.98
N PRO A 114 8.78 -2.52 -17.02
CA PRO A 114 7.72 -1.57 -17.29
C PRO A 114 6.35 -2.25 -17.33
N GLY A 115 5.38 -1.70 -16.60
CA GLY A 115 4.03 -2.24 -16.53
C GLY A 115 3.82 -3.40 -15.56
N ASP A 116 4.85 -3.85 -14.85
CA ASP A 116 4.68 -4.84 -13.79
C ASP A 116 3.80 -4.30 -12.66
N ARG A 117 2.94 -5.17 -12.11
CA ARG A 117 2.11 -4.85 -10.93
C ARG A 117 2.96 -4.99 -9.67
N ILE A 118 3.36 -3.86 -9.09
CA ILE A 118 4.34 -3.78 -8.00
C ILE A 118 3.74 -3.71 -6.58
N ALA A 119 2.51 -3.25 -6.47
CA ALA A 119 1.81 -3.08 -5.19
C ALA A 119 0.30 -3.06 -5.45
N GLN A 120 -0.48 -2.91 -4.38
CA GLN A 120 -1.91 -2.64 -4.48
C GLN A 120 -2.30 -1.47 -3.58
N PHE A 121 -3.19 -0.62 -4.10
CA PHE A 121 -3.80 0.50 -3.38
C PHE A 121 -5.12 0.05 -2.76
N ILE A 122 -5.35 0.41 -1.50
CA ILE A 122 -6.63 0.22 -0.80
C ILE A 122 -7.04 1.56 -0.20
N LEU A 123 -8.28 2.00 -0.49
CA LEU A 123 -8.85 3.18 0.15
C LEU A 123 -9.32 2.81 1.56
N MET A 124 -8.86 3.57 2.55
CA MET A 124 -9.14 3.35 3.96
C MET A 124 -9.85 4.57 4.55
N GLU A 125 -10.83 4.35 5.45
CA GLU A 125 -11.46 5.41 6.21
C GLU A 125 -10.49 5.96 7.28
N LYS A 126 -10.48 7.30 7.46
CA LYS A 126 -9.60 7.99 8.39
C LYS A 126 -10.36 8.33 9.67
N PHE A 127 -9.83 7.92 10.79
CA PHE A 127 -10.27 8.34 12.12
C PHE A 127 -9.24 9.30 12.71
N LEU A 128 -9.69 10.37 13.36
CA LEU A 128 -8.83 11.28 14.10
C LEU A 128 -8.85 10.88 15.58
N CYS A 129 -7.67 10.87 16.20
CA CYS A 129 -7.54 10.64 17.63
C CYS A 129 -7.47 11.99 18.36
N GLU A 130 -8.25 12.14 19.43
CA GLU A 130 -8.08 13.19 20.41
C GLU A 130 -7.30 12.57 21.58
N TRP A 131 -6.07 13.03 21.78
CA TRP A 131 -5.19 12.47 22.81
C TRP A 131 -5.46 13.12 24.14
N GLU A 132 -5.76 12.30 25.17
CA GLU A 132 -5.88 12.71 26.57
C GLU A 132 -4.77 12.03 27.35
N GLU A 133 -3.83 12.83 27.90
CA GLU A 133 -2.77 12.33 28.76
C GLU A 133 -3.34 12.05 30.16
N VAL A 134 -3.16 10.83 30.64
CA VAL A 134 -3.58 10.38 31.97
C VAL A 134 -2.42 9.77 32.71
N GLU A 135 -2.43 9.81 34.04
CA GLU A 135 -1.39 9.21 34.87
C GLU A 135 -1.45 7.69 34.86
N GLU A 136 -2.66 7.11 34.80
CA GLU A 136 -2.90 5.68 34.82
C GLU A 136 -3.99 5.29 33.81
N LEU A 137 -3.83 4.13 33.17
CA LEU A 137 -4.84 3.49 32.35
C LEU A 137 -5.67 2.50 33.19
N ASN A 138 -6.89 2.25 32.76
CA ASN A 138 -7.74 1.23 33.38
C ASN A 138 -7.12 -0.17 33.28
N GLU A 139 -7.30 -0.97 34.31
CA GLU A 139 -6.86 -2.37 34.33
C GLU A 139 -7.69 -3.23 33.36
N THR A 140 -7.02 -4.23 32.74
CA THR A 140 -7.66 -5.24 31.91
C THR A 140 -7.14 -6.61 32.27
N GLU A 141 -7.87 -7.67 31.90
CA GLU A 141 -7.43 -9.06 32.11
C GLU A 141 -6.08 -9.37 31.45
N ARG A 142 -5.78 -8.75 30.31
CA ARG A 142 -4.52 -8.90 29.58
C ARG A 142 -3.38 -8.10 30.22
N GLY A 143 -3.68 -6.95 30.82
CA GLY A 143 -2.67 -6.01 31.35
C GLY A 143 -1.65 -5.60 30.30
N ASP A 144 -0.37 -5.68 30.65
CA ASP A 144 0.79 -5.37 29.81
C ASP A 144 1.32 -6.58 29.01
N GLY A 145 0.62 -7.70 29.05
CA GLY A 145 0.99 -8.94 28.34
C GLY A 145 1.07 -8.77 26.83
N GLY A 146 2.27 -8.96 26.25
CA GLY A 146 2.54 -8.89 24.81
C GLY A 146 3.52 -9.98 24.37
N PHE A 147 3.90 -9.98 23.07
CA PHE A 147 4.95 -10.83 22.47
C PHE A 147 4.84 -12.33 22.80
N GLY A 148 3.62 -12.87 22.87
CA GLY A 148 3.36 -14.28 23.13
C GLY A 148 3.16 -14.64 24.61
N SER A 149 2.88 -13.67 25.48
CA SER A 149 2.57 -13.88 26.91
C SER A 149 1.35 -14.79 27.14
N THR A 150 0.49 -14.98 26.14
CA THR A 150 -0.69 -15.85 26.19
C THR A 150 -0.42 -17.30 25.72
N GLY A 151 0.84 -17.67 25.50
CA GLY A 151 1.27 -19.01 25.06
C GLY A 151 1.25 -19.19 23.53
N LYS A 152 1.81 -20.33 23.11
CA LYS A 152 1.70 -20.83 21.72
C LYS A 152 0.45 -21.65 21.56
#